data_5dfcdc0582b79bf79251c4499ae63f89
#
_entry.id   5dfcdc0582b79bf79251c4499ae63f89
#
_cell.length_a   1.000
_cell.length_b   1.000
_cell.length_c   1.000
_cell.angle_alpha   90.00
_cell.angle_beta   90.00
_cell.angle_gamma   90.00
#
_symmetry.space_group_name_H-M   'P 1'
#
loop_
_entity.id
_entity.type
_entity.pdbx_description
1 polymer ?
#
loop_
_entity_poly.entity_id
_entity_poly.type
_entity_poly.pdbx_seq_one_letter_code
_entity_poly.pdbx_strand_id
1 'polypeptide(L)'
;MTTRWFALSLALAFLISPAIALAERVWDSELKRYLTEQEMSMAEVFMSEEEAVKLMFPKSERIKKELLKVPAEKKTAIEERIGWKFPEEAFEVYIGETGTQIDGYALVQNTIGKHKPMTYMVGVDARGRVSNVELLVFREARGSEVRTKRFNVQYEGKTVLDPVRINKDIINFSGATMSVRSISAGVKRVLVLVDEFYLKPAGLGSDTVASKKSEKGIFGSIFGN
;
A
#
# COMPACT_ATOMS: atom_id res chain seq x y z
N MET A 1 -77.97 13.04 7.88
CA MET A 1 -77.04 12.97 6.72
C MET A 1 -75.64 13.26 7.22
N THR A 2 -74.91 12.20 7.50
CA THR A 2 -73.53 12.28 8.09
C THR A 2 -72.56 11.66 7.11
N THR A 3 -71.79 12.51 6.45
CA THR A 3 -70.76 12.12 5.47
C THR A 3 -69.45 11.81 6.22
N ARG A 4 -69.06 10.53 6.25
CA ARG A 4 -67.77 10.08 6.82
C ARG A 4 -66.70 10.20 5.75
N TRP A 5 -65.66 11.02 6.02
CA TRP A 5 -64.46 11.11 5.26
C TRP A 5 -63.48 10.00 5.68
N PHE A 6 -63.17 9.09 4.76
CA PHE A 6 -62.05 8.13 4.93
C PHE A 6 -60.77 8.81 4.50
N ALA A 7 -59.91 9.08 5.44
CA ALA A 7 -58.51 9.48 5.13
C ALA A 7 -57.69 8.23 4.79
N LEU A 8 -57.27 8.10 3.56
CA LEU A 8 -56.31 7.09 3.13
C LEU A 8 -54.88 7.56 3.53
N SER A 9 -54.32 6.97 4.60
CA SER A 9 -52.92 7.15 4.96
C SER A 9 -52.06 6.28 4.05
N LEU A 10 -51.38 6.93 3.08
CA LEU A 10 -50.38 6.27 2.27
C LEU A 10 -49.07 6.14 3.08
N ALA A 11 -48.85 4.96 3.63
CA ALA A 11 -47.55 4.64 4.29
C ALA A 11 -46.49 4.42 3.22
N LEU A 12 -45.63 5.44 3.05
CA LEU A 12 -44.44 5.35 2.21
C LEU A 12 -43.41 4.47 2.93
N ALA A 13 -43.39 3.19 2.60
CA ALA A 13 -42.35 2.29 3.08
C ALA A 13 -41.01 2.67 2.39
N PHE A 14 -40.15 3.35 3.11
CA PHE A 14 -38.76 3.51 2.72
C PHE A 14 -38.12 2.11 2.74
N LEU A 15 -37.95 1.52 1.56
CA LEU A 15 -37.07 0.39 1.36
C LEU A 15 -35.63 0.90 1.56
N ILE A 16 -35.14 0.83 2.79
CA ILE A 16 -33.72 0.92 3.10
C ILE A 16 -33.12 -0.35 2.51
N SER A 17 -32.63 -0.24 1.29
CA SER A 17 -31.75 -1.25 0.70
C SER A 17 -30.51 -1.32 1.62
N PRO A 18 -30.19 -2.45 2.24
CA PRO A 18 -28.92 -2.56 2.90
C PRO A 18 -27.86 -2.50 1.80
N ALA A 19 -27.19 -1.37 1.67
CA ALA A 19 -25.90 -1.34 0.99
C ALA A 19 -25.04 -2.34 1.75
N ILE A 20 -24.92 -3.56 1.21
CA ILE A 20 -23.95 -4.53 1.67
C ILE A 20 -22.62 -3.84 1.37
N ALA A 21 -22.08 -3.16 2.39
CA ALA A 21 -20.69 -2.76 2.37
C ALA A 21 -19.94 -4.08 2.09
N LEU A 22 -19.34 -4.16 0.92
CA LEU A 22 -18.39 -5.22 0.61
C LEU A 22 -17.28 -5.04 1.65
N ALA A 23 -17.41 -5.74 2.77
CA ALA A 23 -16.37 -5.81 3.78
C ALA A 23 -15.11 -6.28 3.05
N GLU A 24 -14.10 -5.44 3.05
CA GLU A 24 -12.84 -5.69 2.37
C GLU A 24 -12.28 -7.01 2.93
N ARG A 25 -12.35 -8.08 2.12
CA ARG A 25 -11.93 -9.41 2.54
C ARG A 25 -10.41 -9.44 2.58
N VAL A 26 -9.85 -9.50 3.77
CA VAL A 26 -8.40 -9.63 3.94
C VAL A 26 -8.01 -11.10 3.87
N TRP A 27 -7.15 -11.44 2.91
CA TRP A 27 -6.62 -12.77 2.73
C TRP A 27 -5.47 -13.04 3.70
N ASP A 28 -5.59 -14.12 4.48
CA ASP A 28 -4.54 -14.63 5.33
C ASP A 28 -3.70 -15.67 4.56
N SER A 29 -2.47 -15.34 4.25
CA SER A 29 -1.58 -16.22 3.49
C SER A 29 -1.07 -17.42 4.31
N GLU A 30 -1.05 -17.35 5.64
CA GLU A 30 -0.67 -18.46 6.52
C GLU A 30 -1.83 -19.43 6.70
N LEU A 31 -3.04 -18.89 6.96
CA LEU A 31 -4.25 -19.69 7.11
C LEU A 31 -4.88 -20.10 5.75
N LYS A 32 -4.39 -19.52 4.64
CA LYS A 32 -4.91 -19.73 3.28
C LYS A 32 -6.42 -19.54 3.17
N ARG A 33 -6.96 -18.55 3.89
CA ARG A 33 -8.36 -18.17 3.91
C ARG A 33 -8.55 -16.68 4.14
N TYR A 34 -9.74 -16.18 3.84
CA TYR A 34 -10.11 -14.83 4.25
C TYR A 34 -10.42 -14.78 5.76
N LEU A 35 -10.04 -13.66 6.38
CA LEU A 35 -10.35 -13.40 7.78
C LEU A 35 -11.84 -13.19 7.99
N THR A 36 -12.35 -13.60 9.16
CA THR A 36 -13.74 -13.39 9.57
C THR A 36 -13.96 -11.95 10.05
N GLU A 37 -15.21 -11.49 10.07
CA GLU A 37 -15.58 -10.19 10.62
C GLU A 37 -15.16 -10.01 12.08
N GLN A 38 -15.25 -11.09 12.88
CA GLN A 38 -14.79 -11.06 14.27
C GLN A 38 -13.28 -10.86 14.39
N GLU A 39 -12.49 -11.46 13.51
CA GLU A 39 -11.04 -11.25 13.48
C GLU A 39 -10.69 -9.82 13.07
N MET A 40 -11.53 -9.17 12.29
CA MET A 40 -11.36 -7.77 11.87
C MET A 40 -11.93 -6.75 12.88
N SER A 41 -12.83 -7.14 13.78
CA SER A 41 -13.55 -6.23 14.68
C SER A 41 -12.75 -5.66 15.86
N MET A 42 -11.59 -6.24 16.18
CA MET A 42 -10.72 -5.75 17.27
C MET A 42 -9.59 -4.88 16.70
N ALA A 43 -9.97 -3.77 16.06
CA ALA A 43 -9.03 -2.90 15.37
C ALA A 43 -8.71 -1.65 16.20
N GLU A 44 -7.41 -1.33 16.34
CA GLU A 44 -6.94 -0.02 16.79
C GLU A 44 -6.70 0.84 15.54
N VAL A 45 -7.57 1.83 15.34
CA VAL A 45 -7.47 2.79 14.22
C VAL A 45 -6.60 3.96 14.66
N PHE A 46 -5.49 4.17 13.97
CA PHE A 46 -4.55 5.26 14.27
C PHE A 46 -4.81 6.50 13.43
N MET A 47 -5.19 6.32 12.18
CA MET A 47 -5.56 7.40 11.28
C MET A 47 -6.44 6.90 10.14
N SER A 48 -7.18 7.81 9.54
CA SER A 48 -7.95 7.54 8.33
C SER A 48 -7.07 7.49 7.08
N GLU A 49 -7.60 6.94 6.00
CA GLU A 49 -6.92 6.92 4.71
C GLU A 49 -6.68 8.34 4.18
N GLU A 50 -7.66 9.25 4.37
CA GLU A 50 -7.53 10.64 3.95
C GLU A 50 -6.42 11.39 4.71
N GLU A 51 -6.27 11.12 6.01
CA GLU A 51 -5.17 11.69 6.80
C GLU A 51 -3.82 11.16 6.32
N ALA A 52 -3.73 9.85 6.06
CA ALA A 52 -2.51 9.24 5.53
C ALA A 52 -2.14 9.81 4.16
N VAL A 53 -3.10 9.97 3.25
CA VAL A 53 -2.87 10.57 1.92
C VAL A 53 -2.28 11.98 2.04
N LYS A 54 -2.78 12.81 2.97
CA LYS A 54 -2.21 14.14 3.22
C LYS A 54 -0.77 14.09 3.72
N LEU A 55 -0.43 13.08 4.53
CA LEU A 55 0.94 12.87 5.01
C LEU A 55 1.89 12.39 3.90
N MET A 56 1.37 11.59 2.93
CA MET A 56 2.17 11.16 1.77
C MET A 56 2.46 12.30 0.80
N PHE A 57 1.53 13.27 0.67
CA PHE A 57 1.60 14.35 -0.31
C PHE A 57 1.45 15.74 0.32
N PRO A 58 2.32 16.14 1.28
CA PRO A 58 2.13 17.38 2.05
C PRO A 58 2.31 18.65 1.21
N LYS A 59 2.84 18.55 -0.01
CA LYS A 59 3.13 19.69 -0.90
C LYS A 59 2.42 19.63 -2.23
N SER A 60 1.72 18.53 -2.53
CA SER A 60 1.03 18.34 -3.82
C SER A 60 -0.19 19.24 -3.91
N GLU A 61 -0.36 19.87 -5.06
CA GLU A 61 -1.52 20.74 -5.34
C GLU A 61 -2.78 19.93 -5.61
N ARG A 62 -2.60 18.72 -6.17
CA ARG A 62 -3.68 17.80 -6.52
C ARG A 62 -3.32 16.38 -6.18
N ILE A 63 -4.31 15.60 -5.77
CA ILE A 63 -4.18 14.16 -5.57
C ILE A 63 -5.21 13.47 -6.45
N LYS A 64 -4.73 12.58 -7.32
CA LYS A 64 -5.54 11.74 -8.18
C LYS A 64 -5.56 10.32 -7.59
N LYS A 65 -6.71 9.67 -7.66
CA LYS A 65 -6.86 8.25 -7.31
C LYS A 65 -7.18 7.46 -8.56
N GLU A 66 -6.48 6.37 -8.79
CA GLU A 66 -6.74 5.46 -9.91
C GLU A 66 -6.64 3.99 -9.50
N LEU A 67 -7.25 3.11 -10.29
CA LEU A 67 -7.19 1.67 -10.09
C LEU A 67 -6.15 1.05 -11.01
N LEU A 68 -5.02 0.64 -10.45
CA LEU A 68 -3.98 -0.12 -11.14
C LEU A 68 -4.38 -1.59 -11.21
N LYS A 69 -4.70 -2.10 -12.41
CA LYS A 69 -4.90 -3.53 -12.63
C LYS A 69 -3.56 -4.20 -12.96
N VAL A 70 -3.28 -5.32 -12.31
CA VAL A 70 -2.09 -6.13 -12.58
C VAL A 70 -2.43 -7.19 -13.63
N PRO A 71 -1.89 -7.08 -14.86
CA PRO A 71 -2.14 -8.07 -15.90
C PRO A 71 -1.60 -9.45 -15.49
N ALA A 72 -2.37 -10.50 -15.77
CA ALA A 72 -2.03 -11.85 -15.36
C ALA A 72 -0.65 -12.31 -15.89
N GLU A 73 -0.31 -11.89 -17.11
CA GLU A 73 0.98 -12.18 -17.75
C GLU A 73 2.18 -11.55 -17.05
N LYS A 74 1.97 -10.43 -16.34
CA LYS A 74 3.04 -9.75 -15.57
C LYS A 74 3.11 -10.22 -14.11
N LYS A 75 2.06 -10.84 -13.60
CA LYS A 75 1.92 -11.14 -12.17
C LYS A 75 3.04 -12.03 -11.65
N THR A 76 3.39 -13.09 -12.37
CA THR A 76 4.47 -14.00 -11.96
C THR A 76 5.82 -13.28 -11.85
N ALA A 77 6.19 -12.50 -12.84
CA ALA A 77 7.45 -11.74 -12.82
C ALA A 77 7.49 -10.68 -11.69
N ILE A 78 6.35 -10.06 -11.39
CA ILE A 78 6.21 -9.12 -10.27
C ILE A 78 6.37 -9.87 -8.95
N GLU A 79 5.71 -11.02 -8.75
CA GLU A 79 5.81 -11.84 -7.54
C GLU A 79 7.24 -12.34 -7.29
N GLU A 80 7.97 -12.72 -8.34
CA GLU A 80 9.39 -13.09 -8.26
C GLU A 80 10.25 -11.91 -7.77
N ARG A 81 10.03 -10.70 -8.29
CA ARG A 81 10.74 -9.49 -7.85
C ARG A 81 10.42 -9.11 -6.41
N ILE A 82 9.20 -9.31 -5.97
CA ILE A 82 8.77 -9.09 -4.58
C ILE A 82 9.34 -10.19 -3.67
N GLY A 83 9.41 -11.41 -4.18
CA GLY A 83 9.73 -12.63 -3.44
C GLY A 83 8.55 -13.16 -2.61
N TRP A 84 7.34 -12.80 -3.00
CA TRP A 84 6.09 -13.13 -2.32
C TRP A 84 4.92 -13.11 -3.31
N LYS A 85 4.01 -14.06 -3.16
CA LYS A 85 2.75 -14.12 -3.91
C LYS A 85 1.68 -13.27 -3.24
N PHE A 86 0.81 -12.65 -4.05
CA PHE A 86 -0.31 -11.86 -3.57
C PHE A 86 -1.58 -12.21 -4.36
N PRO A 87 -2.76 -12.26 -3.70
CA PRO A 87 -4.01 -12.63 -4.36
C PRO A 87 -4.62 -11.48 -5.18
N GLU A 88 -4.29 -10.23 -4.84
CA GLU A 88 -4.92 -9.04 -5.41
C GLU A 88 -4.64 -8.94 -6.92
N GLU A 89 -5.65 -8.54 -7.69
CA GLU A 89 -5.58 -8.29 -9.13
C GLU A 89 -5.51 -6.80 -9.47
N ALA A 90 -5.84 -5.95 -8.50
CA ALA A 90 -5.82 -4.51 -8.66
C ALA A 90 -5.46 -3.81 -7.35
N PHE A 91 -4.88 -2.61 -7.47
CA PHE A 91 -4.50 -1.75 -6.35
C PHE A 91 -5.01 -0.34 -6.59
N GLU A 92 -5.54 0.30 -5.55
CA GLU A 92 -5.80 1.74 -5.57
C GLU A 92 -4.48 2.48 -5.39
N VAL A 93 -4.20 3.38 -6.32
CA VAL A 93 -2.99 4.20 -6.34
C VAL A 93 -3.36 5.66 -6.22
N TYR A 94 -2.80 6.34 -5.23
CA TYR A 94 -2.85 7.78 -5.10
C TYR A 94 -1.63 8.38 -5.78
N ILE A 95 -1.83 9.41 -6.59
CA ILE A 95 -0.80 10.11 -7.33
C ILE A 95 -0.86 11.57 -6.93
N GLY A 96 0.21 12.08 -6.31
CA GLY A 96 0.37 13.48 -5.98
C GLY A 96 0.96 14.24 -7.17
N GLU A 97 0.39 15.41 -7.47
CA GLU A 97 0.78 16.23 -8.62
C GLU A 97 0.89 17.71 -8.22
N THR A 98 1.92 18.38 -8.75
CA THR A 98 2.11 19.83 -8.68
C THR A 98 2.29 20.37 -10.10
N GLY A 99 1.33 21.18 -10.56
CA GLY A 99 1.25 21.58 -11.96
C GLY A 99 1.13 20.36 -12.88
N THR A 100 2.15 20.13 -13.72
CA THR A 100 2.25 18.98 -14.64
C THR A 100 3.21 17.90 -14.14
N GLN A 101 3.83 18.09 -12.99
CA GLN A 101 4.81 17.17 -12.44
C GLN A 101 4.16 16.21 -11.44
N ILE A 102 4.59 14.94 -11.49
CA ILE A 102 4.23 13.95 -10.50
C ILE A 102 5.20 14.10 -9.32
N ASP A 103 4.66 14.29 -8.12
CA ASP A 103 5.41 14.38 -6.88
C ASP A 103 5.72 13.00 -6.30
N GLY A 104 4.81 12.06 -6.51
CA GLY A 104 4.96 10.69 -6.02
C GLY A 104 3.69 9.87 -6.09
N TYR A 105 3.77 8.69 -5.50
CA TYR A 105 2.73 7.66 -5.50
C TYR A 105 2.50 7.17 -4.08
N ALA A 106 1.27 6.76 -3.77
CA ALA A 106 0.99 6.08 -2.50
C ALA A 106 -0.03 4.96 -2.70
N LEU A 107 0.17 3.84 -2.00
CA LEU A 107 -0.72 2.69 -2.05
C LEU A 107 -1.05 2.22 -0.63
N VAL A 108 -2.32 1.93 -0.39
CA VAL A 108 -2.75 1.21 0.80
C VAL A 108 -2.37 -0.26 0.65
N GLN A 109 -1.86 -0.83 1.72
CA GLN A 109 -1.49 -2.23 1.81
C GLN A 109 -2.24 -2.89 2.97
N ASN A 110 -2.77 -4.07 2.69
CA ASN A 110 -3.30 -4.96 3.70
C ASN A 110 -2.43 -6.22 3.76
N THR A 111 -1.80 -6.48 4.89
CA THR A 111 -0.97 -7.68 5.09
C THR A 111 -1.23 -8.28 6.45
N ILE A 112 -1.03 -9.59 6.56
CA ILE A 112 -1.21 -10.28 7.83
C ILE A 112 0.05 -10.12 8.68
N GLY A 113 -0.13 -9.70 9.94
CA GLY A 113 0.91 -9.72 10.95
C GLY A 113 1.19 -11.14 11.41
N LYS A 114 1.02 -11.43 12.70
CA LYS A 114 1.09 -12.81 13.20
C LYS A 114 -0.22 -13.58 12.96
N HIS A 115 -1.36 -12.95 13.23
CA HIS A 115 -2.68 -13.58 13.16
C HIS A 115 -3.75 -12.70 12.52
N LYS A 116 -3.53 -11.38 12.49
CA LYS A 116 -4.56 -10.42 12.06
C LYS A 116 -4.01 -9.45 11.03
N PRO A 117 -4.90 -8.85 10.21
CA PRO A 117 -4.48 -7.90 9.20
C PRO A 117 -4.01 -6.58 9.79
N MET A 118 -3.01 -6.01 9.15
CA MET A 118 -2.56 -4.65 9.33
C MET A 118 -2.82 -3.86 8.06
N THR A 119 -3.39 -2.67 8.21
CA THR A 119 -3.59 -1.73 7.11
C THR A 119 -2.60 -0.59 7.26
N TYR A 120 -1.84 -0.30 6.22
CA TYR A 120 -0.86 0.78 6.21
C TYR A 120 -0.74 1.37 4.81
N MET A 121 -0.25 2.60 4.73
CA MET A 121 0.02 3.28 3.47
C MET A 121 1.52 3.42 3.27
N VAL A 122 1.95 3.21 2.04
CA VAL A 122 3.35 3.38 1.62
C VAL A 122 3.40 4.47 0.56
N GLY A 123 4.13 5.54 0.82
CA GLY A 123 4.43 6.60 -0.11
C GLY A 123 5.77 6.36 -0.81
N VAL A 124 5.83 6.70 -2.11
CA VAL A 124 7.02 6.61 -2.95
C VAL A 124 7.17 7.93 -3.71
N ASP A 125 8.33 8.54 -3.69
CA ASP A 125 8.60 9.78 -4.43
C ASP A 125 8.66 9.54 -5.95
N ALA A 126 8.68 10.62 -6.73
CA ALA A 126 8.78 10.57 -8.19
C ALA A 126 10.04 9.87 -8.72
N ARG A 127 11.02 9.60 -7.87
CA ARG A 127 12.27 8.90 -8.20
C ARG A 127 12.28 7.44 -7.77
N GLY A 128 11.16 6.91 -7.27
CA GLY A 128 11.02 5.52 -6.85
C GLY A 128 11.61 5.21 -5.47
N ARG A 129 11.75 6.21 -4.59
CA ARG A 129 12.22 6.02 -3.22
C ARG A 129 11.06 6.11 -2.26
N VAL A 130 11.02 5.23 -1.28
CA VAL A 130 10.04 5.35 -0.19
C VAL A 130 10.16 6.72 0.46
N SER A 131 9.09 7.48 0.48
CA SER A 131 9.00 8.79 1.12
C SER A 131 8.47 8.70 2.55
N ASN A 132 7.52 7.80 2.80
CA ASN A 132 6.94 7.58 4.12
C ASN A 132 6.22 6.23 4.19
N VAL A 133 6.04 5.71 5.40
CA VAL A 133 5.19 4.54 5.71
C VAL A 133 4.38 4.85 6.95
N GLU A 134 3.05 4.77 6.86
CA GLU A 134 2.15 5.05 7.98
C GLU A 134 1.21 3.87 8.23
N LEU A 135 1.14 3.42 9.47
CA LEU A 135 0.21 2.39 9.91
C LEU A 135 -1.17 3.02 10.19
N LEU A 136 -2.20 2.56 9.48
CA LEU A 136 -3.56 3.08 9.59
C LEU A 136 -4.36 2.29 10.63
N VAL A 137 -4.34 0.97 10.50
CA VAL A 137 -5.13 0.08 11.36
C VAL A 137 -4.30 -1.12 11.78
N PHE A 138 -4.27 -1.36 13.08
CA PHE A 138 -3.58 -2.49 13.68
C PHE A 138 -4.56 -3.34 14.48
N ARG A 139 -4.50 -4.66 14.31
CA ARG A 139 -5.49 -5.58 14.90
C ARG A 139 -4.87 -6.66 15.76
N GLU A 140 -3.55 -6.65 15.92
CA GLU A 140 -2.82 -7.59 16.76
C GLU A 140 -2.75 -7.10 18.21
N ALA A 141 -2.71 -8.03 19.16
CA ALA A 141 -2.54 -7.72 20.57
C ALA A 141 -1.11 -7.26 20.94
N ARG A 142 -0.13 -7.51 20.09
CA ARG A 142 1.29 -7.17 20.29
C ARG A 142 1.94 -6.79 18.98
N GLY A 143 3.05 -6.05 19.06
CA GLY A 143 3.81 -5.64 17.88
C GLY A 143 3.42 -4.27 17.34
N SER A 144 2.69 -3.46 18.12
CA SER A 144 2.31 -2.09 17.75
C SER A 144 3.51 -1.13 17.62
N GLU A 145 4.72 -1.58 18.00
CA GLU A 145 5.97 -0.85 17.81
C GLU A 145 6.22 -0.51 16.34
N VAL A 146 5.65 -1.27 15.40
CA VAL A 146 5.73 -0.99 13.95
C VAL A 146 5.01 0.29 13.53
N ARG A 147 4.16 0.89 14.40
CA ARG A 147 3.53 2.19 14.15
C ARG A 147 4.46 3.37 14.44
N THR A 148 5.55 3.13 15.17
CA THR A 148 6.40 4.23 15.61
C THR A 148 7.17 4.84 14.44
N LYS A 149 7.26 6.16 14.40
CA LYS A 149 8.07 6.86 13.41
C LYS A 149 9.52 6.36 13.42
N ARG A 150 10.06 6.03 14.60
CA ARG A 150 11.40 5.44 14.74
C ARG A 150 11.54 4.13 13.98
N PHE A 151 10.49 3.32 13.91
CA PHE A 151 10.50 2.09 13.12
C PHE A 151 10.37 2.41 11.63
N ASN A 152 9.40 3.24 11.26
CA ASN A 152 9.04 3.46 9.86
C ASN A 152 10.13 4.22 9.08
N VAL A 153 10.91 5.09 9.74
CA VAL A 153 12.01 5.85 9.12
C VAL A 153 13.06 4.96 8.44
N GLN A 154 13.18 3.70 8.85
CA GLN A 154 14.13 2.77 8.22
C GLN A 154 13.77 2.38 6.79
N TYR A 155 12.52 2.61 6.37
CA TYR A 155 12.09 2.39 5.00
C TYR A 155 12.35 3.63 4.11
N GLU A 156 12.48 4.82 4.69
CA GLU A 156 12.68 6.06 3.94
C GLU A 156 13.93 5.97 3.05
N GLY A 157 13.82 6.43 1.82
CA GLY A 157 14.87 6.41 0.83
C GLY A 157 15.14 5.07 0.17
N LYS A 158 14.55 3.96 0.64
CA LYS A 158 14.69 2.65 0.00
C LYS A 158 14.02 2.62 -1.36
N THR A 159 14.59 1.84 -2.26
CA THR A 159 14.21 1.71 -3.65
C THR A 159 13.85 0.26 -3.99
N VAL A 160 13.39 0.04 -5.20
CA VAL A 160 13.13 -1.32 -5.70
C VAL A 160 14.41 -2.19 -5.76
N LEU A 161 15.60 -1.59 -5.76
CA LEU A 161 16.88 -2.32 -5.77
C LEU A 161 17.29 -2.81 -4.37
N ASP A 162 16.72 -2.23 -3.31
CA ASP A 162 17.02 -2.63 -1.94
C ASP A 162 16.31 -3.95 -1.59
N PRO A 163 16.91 -4.79 -0.74
CA PRO A 163 16.30 -6.05 -0.29
C PRO A 163 14.97 -5.84 0.43
N VAL A 164 14.85 -4.80 1.26
CA VAL A 164 13.72 -4.52 2.15
C VAL A 164 13.39 -5.77 2.97
N ARG A 165 14.38 -6.32 3.65
CA ARG A 165 14.29 -7.58 4.40
C ARG A 165 14.93 -7.48 5.77
N ILE A 166 14.29 -8.13 6.76
CA ILE A 166 14.84 -8.30 8.11
C ILE A 166 16.23 -8.93 8.03
N ASN A 167 17.14 -8.47 8.89
CA ASN A 167 18.52 -8.91 9.00
C ASN A 167 19.39 -8.65 7.75
N LYS A 168 18.86 -7.90 6.77
CA LYS A 168 19.66 -7.35 5.66
C LYS A 168 19.76 -5.85 5.78
N ASP A 169 18.65 -5.17 5.61
CA ASP A 169 18.56 -3.72 5.58
C ASP A 169 17.36 -3.18 6.37
N ILE A 170 16.66 -4.07 7.09
CA ILE A 170 15.58 -3.76 8.02
C ILE A 170 15.90 -4.36 9.38
N ILE A 171 15.87 -3.53 10.41
CA ILE A 171 16.07 -3.92 11.80
C ILE A 171 14.80 -4.60 12.32
N ASN A 172 14.95 -5.75 12.93
CA ASN A 172 13.85 -6.45 13.56
C ASN A 172 13.59 -5.92 14.98
N PHE A 173 12.31 -5.97 15.39
CA PHE A 173 11.90 -5.69 16.76
C PHE A 173 11.44 -6.98 17.44
N SER A 174 12.00 -7.24 18.63
CA SER A 174 11.56 -8.37 19.45
C SER A 174 10.07 -8.23 19.76
N GLY A 175 9.31 -9.30 19.53
CA GLY A 175 7.85 -9.30 19.71
C GLY A 175 7.04 -8.86 18.50
N ALA A 176 7.67 -8.21 17.48
CA ALA A 176 6.99 -7.71 16.29
C ALA A 176 7.50 -8.32 14.97
N THR A 177 8.26 -9.40 15.01
CA THR A 177 8.96 -9.98 13.84
C THR A 177 8.02 -10.26 12.65
N MET A 178 6.84 -10.82 12.91
CA MET A 178 5.87 -11.11 11.84
C MET A 178 5.34 -9.83 11.22
N SER A 179 4.99 -8.84 12.04
CA SER A 179 4.53 -7.53 11.59
C SER A 179 5.60 -6.82 10.75
N VAL A 180 6.87 -6.82 11.22
CA VAL A 180 8.01 -6.25 10.48
C VAL A 180 8.20 -6.93 9.13
N ARG A 181 8.12 -8.27 9.08
CA ARG A 181 8.24 -9.05 7.84
C ARG A 181 7.12 -8.69 6.86
N SER A 182 5.90 -8.61 7.34
CA SER A 182 4.72 -8.34 6.52
C SER A 182 4.72 -6.91 5.97
N ILE A 183 5.07 -5.90 6.79
CA ILE A 183 5.22 -4.51 6.32
C ILE A 183 6.36 -4.44 5.30
N SER A 184 7.50 -5.06 5.55
CA SER A 184 8.63 -5.06 4.60
C SER A 184 8.26 -5.66 3.25
N ALA A 185 7.49 -6.76 3.24
CA ALA A 185 7.01 -7.37 2.01
C ALA A 185 6.03 -6.45 1.25
N GLY A 186 5.12 -5.76 1.96
CA GLY A 186 4.22 -4.80 1.34
C GLY A 186 4.94 -3.55 0.83
N VAL A 187 5.93 -3.02 1.56
CA VAL A 187 6.79 -1.93 1.06
C VAL A 187 7.51 -2.37 -0.22
N LYS A 188 8.10 -3.57 -0.24
CA LYS A 188 8.73 -4.11 -1.45
C LYS A 188 7.73 -4.25 -2.60
N ARG A 189 6.50 -4.70 -2.33
CA ARG A 189 5.43 -4.80 -3.32
C ARG A 189 5.12 -3.43 -3.94
N VAL A 190 4.94 -2.41 -3.12
CA VAL A 190 4.66 -1.05 -3.61
C VAL A 190 5.81 -0.53 -4.49
N LEU A 191 7.06 -0.70 -4.06
CA LEU A 191 8.22 -0.31 -4.85
C LEU A 191 8.26 -1.01 -6.21
N VAL A 192 7.97 -2.31 -6.28
CA VAL A 192 7.95 -3.08 -7.53
C VAL A 192 6.79 -2.64 -8.42
N LEU A 193 5.59 -2.41 -7.87
CA LEU A 193 4.43 -1.96 -8.64
C LEU A 193 4.66 -0.56 -9.21
N VAL A 194 5.16 0.37 -8.40
CA VAL A 194 5.46 1.74 -8.87
C VAL A 194 6.55 1.72 -9.95
N ASP A 195 7.62 0.93 -9.76
CA ASP A 195 8.67 0.79 -10.76
C ASP A 195 8.14 0.24 -12.08
N GLU A 196 7.36 -0.83 -12.04
CA GLU A 196 6.88 -1.55 -13.23
C GLU A 196 5.84 -0.77 -14.03
N PHE A 197 4.91 -0.07 -13.36
CA PHE A 197 3.75 0.52 -14.00
C PHE A 197 3.84 2.04 -14.21
N TYR A 198 4.71 2.72 -13.48
CA TYR A 198 4.84 4.18 -13.57
C TYR A 198 6.25 4.63 -13.97
N LEU A 199 7.29 4.11 -13.32
CA LEU A 199 8.65 4.62 -13.55
C LEU A 199 9.27 4.05 -14.83
N LYS A 200 9.15 2.75 -15.09
CA LYS A 200 9.67 2.15 -16.33
C LYS A 200 9.03 2.75 -17.59
N PRO A 201 7.69 2.91 -17.68
CA PRO A 201 7.06 3.55 -18.82
C PRO A 201 7.50 5.01 -19.01
N ALA A 202 7.84 5.71 -17.91
CA ALA A 202 8.36 7.08 -17.94
C ALA A 202 9.89 7.17 -18.23
N GLY A 203 10.57 6.04 -18.43
CA GLY A 203 12.03 6.01 -18.62
C GLY A 203 12.84 6.29 -17.34
N LEU A 204 12.21 6.19 -16.17
CA LEU A 204 12.80 6.43 -14.84
C LEU A 204 13.00 5.13 -14.04
N GLY A 205 12.66 3.98 -14.60
CA GLY A 205 12.66 2.70 -13.91
C GLY A 205 14.07 2.18 -13.57
N SER A 206 14.08 1.13 -12.74
CA SER A 206 15.28 0.48 -12.23
C SER A 206 16.26 0.03 -13.34
N ASP A 207 15.73 -0.40 -14.48
CA ASP A 207 16.54 -0.87 -15.60
C ASP A 207 17.38 0.26 -16.22
N THR A 208 16.80 1.47 -16.29
CA THR A 208 17.48 2.67 -16.80
C THR A 208 18.57 3.14 -15.82
N VAL A 209 18.34 3.03 -14.52
CA VAL A 209 19.33 3.39 -13.49
C VAL A 209 20.50 2.39 -13.49
N ALA A 210 20.20 1.11 -13.67
CA ALA A 210 21.22 0.05 -13.73
C ALA A 210 22.12 0.21 -14.97
N SER A 211 21.55 0.51 -16.15
CA SER A 211 22.33 0.72 -17.39
C SER A 211 23.26 1.93 -17.29
N LYS A 212 22.77 3.07 -16.78
CA LYS A 212 23.61 4.28 -16.57
C LYS A 212 24.74 4.05 -15.57
N LYS A 213 24.55 3.21 -14.56
CA LYS A 213 25.60 2.86 -13.59
C LYS A 213 26.65 1.96 -14.21
N SER A 214 26.25 1.04 -15.10
CA SER A 214 27.15 0.17 -15.86
C SER A 214 28.02 0.99 -16.84
N GLU A 215 27.43 1.91 -17.61
CA GLU A 215 28.14 2.78 -18.51
C GLU A 215 29.16 3.66 -17.79
N LYS A 216 28.81 4.30 -16.68
CA LYS A 216 29.74 5.07 -15.85
C LYS A 216 30.89 4.22 -15.30
N GLY A 217 30.64 2.97 -14.93
CA GLY A 217 31.65 2.04 -14.46
C GLY A 217 32.65 1.68 -15.57
N ILE A 218 32.18 1.47 -16.79
CA ILE A 218 33.03 1.17 -17.97
C ILE A 218 33.87 2.40 -18.37
N PHE A 219 33.27 3.59 -18.42
CA PHE A 219 34.00 4.81 -18.72
C PHE A 219 35.07 5.16 -17.67
N GLY A 220 34.75 4.93 -16.36
CA GLY A 220 35.74 5.16 -15.30
C GLY A 220 36.94 4.23 -15.32
N SER A 221 36.80 3.02 -15.85
CA SER A 221 37.92 2.06 -16.00
C SER A 221 38.76 2.27 -17.28
N ILE A 222 38.24 3.01 -18.25
CA ILE A 222 38.97 3.26 -19.54
C ILE A 222 39.79 4.56 -19.47
N PHE A 223 39.43 5.51 -18.63
CA PHE A 223 40.12 6.80 -18.52
C PHE A 223 40.79 7.06 -17.16
N GLY A 224 40.93 6.04 -16.31
CA GLY A 224 41.65 6.10 -15.04
C GLY A 224 43.06 5.45 -15.16
N ASN A 225 44.00 6.17 -15.74
CA ASN A 225 45.43 5.98 -15.56
C ASN A 225 46.06 7.35 -15.45
#